data_05611e23c97448bd5c2d4eeeea0801f6
#
_entry.id   05611e23c97448bd5c2d4eeeea0801f6
#
_cell.length_a   1.000
_cell.length_b   1.000
_cell.length_c   1.000
_cell.angle_alpha   90.00
_cell.angle_beta   90.00
_cell.angle_gamma   90.00
#
_symmetry.space_group_name_H-M   'P 1'
#
loop_
_entity.id
_entity.type
_entity.pdbx_description
1 polymer ?
#
loop_
_entity_poly.entity_id
_entity_poly.type
_entity_poly.pdbx_seq_one_letter_code
_entity_poly.pdbx_strand_id
1 'polypeptide(L)'
;KTVADRLCVLPASPAMAGLYTRTDRSRGVWIAPANQNLNSVIAPSIKITHEDQETLNVDALSGKSINAIRAFKGRGSAIVWGARTLAGNNVEWRYINVRRLFILIEQSIKNASFSVVFRPNVSVTWSVVKGTIGNFLTSLWRQGALVGATPADAFTVKCGLGETMSEDDINE
;
A
#
# COMPACT_ATOMS: atom_id res chain seq x y z
N LYS A 1 -34.33 -4.20 18.85
CA LYS A 1 -33.39 -3.18 18.38
C LYS A 1 -34.16 -1.90 18.15
N THR A 2 -33.80 -0.82 18.82
CA THR A 2 -34.40 0.51 18.67
C THR A 2 -34.07 1.14 17.32
N VAL A 3 -34.82 2.18 16.91
CA VAL A 3 -34.53 2.95 15.69
C VAL A 3 -33.13 3.55 15.76
N ALA A 4 -32.70 4.00 16.95
CA ALA A 4 -31.38 4.51 17.21
C ALA A 4 -30.28 3.48 16.91
N ASP A 5 -30.46 2.20 17.30
CA ASP A 5 -29.48 1.13 17.02
C ASP A 5 -29.33 0.87 15.52
N ARG A 6 -30.36 1.10 14.72
CA ARG A 6 -30.28 0.96 13.24
C ARG A 6 -29.62 2.14 12.56
N LEU A 7 -29.87 3.36 13.05
CA LEU A 7 -29.30 4.59 12.50
C LEU A 7 -27.80 4.74 12.80
N CYS A 8 -27.30 4.08 13.85
CA CYS A 8 -25.90 4.10 14.23
C CYS A 8 -25.04 3.01 13.57
N VAL A 9 -25.64 2.13 12.75
CA VAL A 9 -24.87 1.13 12.00
C VAL A 9 -24.40 1.73 10.68
N LEU A 10 -23.10 1.96 10.58
CA LEU A 10 -22.45 2.57 9.42
C LEU A 10 -21.56 1.54 8.70
N PRO A 11 -21.33 1.71 7.38
CA PRO A 11 -20.34 0.92 6.65
C PRO A 11 -18.94 1.09 7.24
N ALA A 12 -18.09 0.08 7.14
CA ALA A 12 -16.72 0.14 7.63
C ALA A 12 -15.82 1.09 6.82
N SER A 13 -16.15 1.38 5.55
CA SER A 13 -15.30 2.11 4.62
C SER A 13 -14.82 3.48 5.11
N PRO A 14 -15.66 4.37 5.66
CA PRO A 14 -15.20 5.65 6.16
C PRO A 14 -14.24 5.53 7.34
N ALA A 15 -14.51 4.59 8.26
CA ALA A 15 -13.64 4.32 9.40
C ALA A 15 -12.28 3.77 8.95
N MET A 16 -12.27 2.90 7.95
CA MET A 16 -11.04 2.38 7.34
C MET A 16 -10.25 3.46 6.62
N ALA A 17 -10.89 4.37 5.89
CA ALA A 17 -10.23 5.51 5.25
C ALA A 17 -9.53 6.39 6.30
N GLY A 18 -10.19 6.67 7.42
CA GLY A 18 -9.60 7.40 8.54
C GLY A 18 -8.41 6.68 9.17
N LEU A 19 -8.50 5.35 9.33
CA LEU A 19 -7.40 4.53 9.82
C LEU A 19 -6.19 4.56 8.87
N TYR A 20 -6.42 4.42 7.56
CA TYR A 20 -5.35 4.49 6.56
C TYR A 20 -4.65 5.84 6.60
N THR A 21 -5.40 6.94 6.57
CA THR A 21 -4.85 8.29 6.67
C THR A 21 -4.02 8.50 7.93
N ARG A 22 -4.50 8.00 9.08
CA ARG A 22 -3.76 8.05 10.35
C ARG A 22 -2.47 7.25 10.28
N THR A 23 -2.50 6.03 9.73
CA THR A 23 -1.33 5.17 9.60
C THR A 23 -0.30 5.79 8.66
N ASP A 24 -0.73 6.28 7.51
CA ASP A 24 0.14 6.91 6.50
C ASP A 24 0.87 8.11 7.08
N ARG A 25 0.14 8.98 7.80
CA ARG A 25 0.70 10.19 8.38
C ARG A 25 1.70 9.91 9.52
N SER A 26 1.46 8.87 10.31
CA SER A 26 2.26 8.60 11.51
C SER A 26 3.37 7.58 11.30
N ARG A 27 3.23 6.66 10.34
CA ARG A 27 4.11 5.51 10.18
C ARG A 27 4.53 5.23 8.73
N GLY A 28 3.87 5.87 7.76
CA GLY A 28 4.11 5.69 6.32
C GLY A 28 3.19 4.67 5.65
N VAL A 29 3.04 4.85 4.33
CA VAL A 29 2.15 4.05 3.46
C VAL A 29 2.55 2.56 3.42
N TRP A 30 3.84 2.27 3.60
CA TRP A 30 4.40 0.91 3.60
C TRP A 30 4.08 0.10 4.86
N ILE A 31 3.46 0.71 5.87
CA ILE A 31 3.04 0.02 7.09
C ILE A 31 1.63 -0.52 6.93
N ALA A 32 1.43 -1.79 7.33
CA ALA A 32 0.12 -2.43 7.28
C ALA A 32 -0.89 -1.68 8.18
N PRO A 33 -2.04 -1.24 7.65
CA PRO A 33 -3.07 -0.55 8.40
C PRO A 33 -3.93 -1.56 9.20
N ALA A 34 -3.29 -2.33 10.06
CA ALA A 34 -3.91 -3.37 10.88
C ALA A 34 -3.40 -3.32 12.31
N ASN A 35 -4.02 -4.11 13.19
CA ASN A 35 -3.74 -4.15 14.63
C ASN A 35 -3.91 -2.79 15.30
N GLN A 36 -4.90 -2.02 14.87
CA GLN A 36 -5.21 -0.70 15.40
C GLN A 36 -6.70 -0.58 15.68
N ASN A 37 -7.06 0.14 16.75
CA ASN A 37 -8.44 0.46 17.05
C ASN A 37 -9.00 1.50 16.06
N LEU A 38 -10.24 1.31 15.67
CA LEU A 38 -11.04 2.34 15.03
C LEU A 38 -11.51 3.35 16.09
N ASN A 39 -11.29 4.64 15.82
CA ASN A 39 -11.77 5.69 16.72
C ASN A 39 -13.27 5.91 16.52
N SER A 40 -13.95 6.28 17.60
CA SER A 40 -15.39 6.58 17.59
C SER A 40 -16.29 5.41 17.11
N VAL A 41 -15.79 4.18 17.21
CA VAL A 41 -16.55 2.96 16.93
C VAL A 41 -16.77 2.21 18.24
N ILE A 42 -18.03 1.93 18.58
CA ILE A 42 -18.40 1.22 19.81
C ILE A 42 -18.03 -0.26 19.69
N ALA A 43 -18.53 -0.90 18.63
CA ALA A 43 -18.26 -2.31 18.33
C ALA A 43 -18.62 -2.63 16.88
N PRO A 44 -18.09 -3.70 16.28
CA PRO A 44 -18.57 -4.20 15.01
C PRO A 44 -20.01 -4.76 15.17
N SER A 45 -20.83 -4.61 14.15
CA SER A 45 -22.21 -5.11 14.12
C SER A 45 -22.29 -6.64 14.10
N ILE A 46 -21.26 -7.30 13.60
CA ILE A 46 -21.11 -8.76 13.53
C ILE A 46 -19.92 -9.14 14.40
N LYS A 47 -20.14 -10.08 15.33
CA LYS A 47 -19.07 -10.63 16.14
C LYS A 47 -18.39 -11.77 15.39
N ILE A 48 -17.12 -11.60 15.07
CA ILE A 48 -16.28 -12.60 14.39
C ILE A 48 -15.39 -13.27 15.44
N THR A 49 -15.46 -14.60 15.55
CA THR A 49 -14.62 -15.41 16.43
C THR A 49 -13.23 -15.68 15.79
N HIS A 50 -12.38 -16.40 16.50
CA HIS A 50 -11.08 -16.81 15.95
C HIS A 50 -11.25 -17.83 14.83
N GLU A 51 -12.11 -18.79 15.04
CA GLU A 51 -12.45 -19.84 14.07
C GLU A 51 -13.10 -19.27 12.79
N ASP A 52 -14.06 -18.34 12.93
CA ASP A 52 -14.64 -17.66 11.77
C ASP A 52 -13.57 -16.95 10.94
N GLN A 53 -12.59 -16.35 11.59
CA GLN A 53 -11.54 -15.61 10.89
C GLN A 53 -10.55 -16.49 10.13
N GLU A 54 -10.32 -17.72 10.57
CA GLU A 54 -9.46 -18.66 9.85
C GLU A 54 -9.97 -18.90 8.43
N THR A 55 -11.27 -19.06 8.27
CA THR A 55 -11.92 -19.23 6.96
C THR A 55 -11.91 -17.96 6.11
N LEU A 56 -11.90 -16.77 6.73
CA LEU A 56 -11.86 -15.48 6.03
C LEU A 56 -10.45 -15.10 5.56
N ASN A 57 -9.40 -15.66 6.15
CA ASN A 57 -8.04 -15.24 5.87
C ASN A 57 -7.60 -15.58 4.43
N VAL A 58 -7.92 -16.78 3.96
CA VAL A 58 -7.88 -17.16 2.54
C VAL A 58 -8.98 -18.18 2.30
N ASP A 59 -9.92 -17.85 1.45
CA ASP A 59 -10.94 -18.81 1.01
C ASP A 59 -10.31 -19.85 0.07
N ALA A 60 -10.47 -21.12 0.41
CA ALA A 60 -9.88 -22.24 -0.30
C ALA A 60 -10.35 -22.35 -1.76
N LEU A 61 -11.59 -21.92 -2.05
CA LEU A 61 -12.18 -22.00 -3.38
C LEU A 61 -11.85 -20.79 -4.25
N SER A 62 -12.08 -19.58 -3.71
CA SER A 62 -11.92 -18.34 -4.48
C SER A 62 -10.52 -17.73 -4.35
N GLY A 63 -9.69 -18.17 -3.40
CA GLY A 63 -8.39 -17.60 -3.11
C GLY A 63 -8.44 -16.16 -2.57
N LYS A 64 -9.62 -15.65 -2.22
CA LYS A 64 -9.82 -14.28 -1.72
C LYS A 64 -9.59 -14.20 -0.23
N SER A 65 -9.11 -13.04 0.22
CA SER A 65 -8.96 -12.70 1.65
C SER A 65 -9.96 -11.63 2.05
N ILE A 66 -10.55 -11.79 3.23
CA ILE A 66 -11.43 -10.81 3.85
C ILE A 66 -10.81 -10.36 5.17
N ASN A 67 -10.58 -9.05 5.31
CA ASN A 67 -10.07 -8.47 6.55
C ASN A 67 -11.21 -8.28 7.52
N ALA A 68 -10.98 -8.60 8.80
CA ALA A 68 -12.00 -8.53 9.83
C ALA A 68 -11.80 -7.32 10.76
N ILE A 69 -12.90 -6.79 11.30
CA ILE A 69 -12.87 -5.87 12.44
C ILE A 69 -13.41 -6.66 13.63
N ARG A 70 -12.59 -6.79 14.69
CA ARG A 70 -12.88 -7.66 15.83
C ARG A 70 -12.68 -6.96 17.16
N ALA A 71 -13.41 -7.43 18.18
CA ALA A 71 -13.15 -7.09 19.57
C ALA A 71 -12.12 -8.07 20.16
N PHE A 72 -11.19 -7.54 20.94
CA PHE A 72 -10.23 -8.31 21.72
C PHE A 72 -10.30 -7.90 23.18
N LYS A 73 -10.49 -8.87 24.09
CA LYS A 73 -10.56 -8.63 25.53
C LYS A 73 -9.27 -7.92 26.00
N GLY A 74 -9.44 -6.80 26.68
CA GLY A 74 -8.31 -6.01 27.21
C GLY A 74 -7.54 -5.17 26.19
N ARG A 75 -7.89 -5.21 24.88
CA ARG A 75 -7.17 -4.44 23.84
C ARG A 75 -8.04 -3.43 23.11
N GLY A 76 -9.30 -3.74 22.87
CA GLY A 76 -10.23 -2.83 22.22
C GLY A 76 -11.46 -3.54 21.64
N SER A 77 -12.49 -2.74 21.40
CA SER A 77 -13.80 -3.20 20.94
C SER A 77 -13.90 -3.30 19.40
N ALA A 78 -13.07 -2.57 18.65
CA ALA A 78 -13.11 -2.53 17.19
C ALA A 78 -11.70 -2.43 16.61
N ILE A 79 -10.96 -3.53 16.66
CA ILE A 79 -9.60 -3.61 16.12
C ILE A 79 -9.65 -4.14 14.69
N VAL A 80 -9.00 -3.44 13.77
CA VAL A 80 -8.80 -3.93 12.41
C VAL A 80 -7.78 -5.08 12.46
N TRP A 81 -8.21 -6.26 12.02
CA TRP A 81 -7.44 -7.49 12.09
C TRP A 81 -7.32 -8.14 10.72
N GLY A 82 -6.40 -7.62 9.93
CA GLY A 82 -6.07 -8.06 8.59
C GLY A 82 -5.63 -6.89 7.71
N ALA A 83 -4.71 -7.15 6.81
CA ALA A 83 -4.20 -6.18 5.83
C ALA A 83 -3.89 -6.87 4.49
N ARG A 84 -4.79 -7.72 4.02
CA ARG A 84 -4.67 -8.39 2.73
C ARG A 84 -5.59 -7.75 1.70
N THR A 85 -5.20 -7.84 0.44
CA THR A 85 -6.04 -7.55 -0.73
C THR A 85 -6.94 -8.75 -1.04
N LEU A 86 -7.84 -8.60 -1.99
CA LEU A 86 -8.64 -9.74 -2.49
C LEU A 86 -7.79 -10.80 -3.23
N ALA A 87 -6.56 -10.47 -3.62
CA ALA A 87 -5.63 -11.42 -4.23
C ALA A 87 -4.91 -12.27 -3.16
N GLY A 88 -5.66 -12.97 -2.32
CA GLY A 88 -5.14 -13.69 -1.13
C GLY A 88 -4.08 -14.74 -1.43
N ASN A 89 -4.17 -15.41 -2.59
CA ASN A 89 -3.22 -16.43 -3.04
C ASN A 89 -2.06 -15.87 -3.88
N ASN A 90 -2.09 -14.59 -4.25
CA ASN A 90 -1.02 -13.97 -5.03
C ASN A 90 0.12 -13.56 -4.09
N VAL A 91 1.30 -14.14 -4.26
CA VAL A 91 2.46 -13.88 -3.39
C VAL A 91 2.91 -12.43 -3.46
N GLU A 92 2.81 -11.80 -4.62
CA GLU A 92 3.27 -10.44 -4.89
C GLU A 92 2.29 -9.37 -4.37
N TRP A 93 0.98 -9.56 -4.61
CA TRP A 93 -0.03 -8.52 -4.38
C TRP A 93 -0.98 -8.78 -3.20
N ARG A 94 -0.74 -9.82 -2.41
CA ARG A 94 -1.63 -10.18 -1.30
C ARG A 94 -1.70 -9.14 -0.18
N TYR A 95 -0.70 -8.29 -0.01
CA TYR A 95 -0.65 -7.33 1.09
C TYR A 95 -0.99 -5.90 0.67
N ILE A 96 -1.88 -5.25 1.42
CA ILE A 96 -2.34 -3.89 1.16
C ILE A 96 -1.19 -2.88 1.19
N ASN A 97 -0.31 -2.96 2.18
CA ASN A 97 0.82 -2.05 2.32
C ASN A 97 1.79 -2.14 1.13
N VAL A 98 2.05 -3.34 0.62
CA VAL A 98 2.89 -3.54 -0.57
C VAL A 98 2.23 -2.88 -1.78
N ARG A 99 0.95 -3.20 -2.07
CA ARG A 99 0.24 -2.60 -3.21
C ARG A 99 0.17 -1.08 -3.13
N ARG A 100 -0.07 -0.53 -1.95
CA ARG A 100 -0.14 0.92 -1.74
C ARG A 100 1.23 1.60 -1.89
N LEU A 101 2.31 0.97 -1.46
CA LEU A 101 3.67 1.46 -1.69
C LEU A 101 3.98 1.53 -3.19
N PHE A 102 3.63 0.49 -3.96
CA PHE A 102 3.81 0.51 -5.41
C PHE A 102 3.01 1.63 -6.07
N ILE A 103 1.74 1.83 -5.69
CA ILE A 103 0.92 2.95 -6.19
C ILE A 103 1.56 4.31 -5.88
N LEU A 104 2.10 4.47 -4.67
CA LEU A 104 2.82 5.70 -4.30
C LEU A 104 4.04 5.93 -5.19
N ILE A 105 4.85 4.90 -5.41
CA ILE A 105 6.06 4.97 -6.24
C ILE A 105 5.68 5.27 -7.69
N GLU A 106 4.78 4.50 -8.28
CA GLU A 106 4.30 4.67 -9.66
C GLU A 106 3.78 6.09 -9.91
N GLN A 107 2.89 6.57 -9.04
CA GLN A 107 2.28 7.90 -9.19
C GLN A 107 3.30 9.03 -8.97
N SER A 108 4.23 8.87 -8.03
CA SER A 108 5.28 9.86 -7.77
C SER A 108 6.25 9.96 -8.94
N ILE A 109 6.68 8.82 -9.49
CA ILE A 109 7.55 8.78 -10.68
C ILE A 109 6.83 9.38 -11.89
N LYS A 110 5.57 8.99 -12.12
CA LYS A 110 4.75 9.55 -13.19
C LYS A 110 4.68 11.08 -13.09
N ASN A 111 4.38 11.62 -11.92
CA ASN A 111 4.31 13.06 -11.71
C ASN A 111 5.66 13.75 -11.93
N ALA A 112 6.75 13.17 -11.45
CA ALA A 112 8.10 13.70 -11.65
C ALA A 112 8.51 13.70 -13.14
N SER A 113 8.07 12.71 -13.90
CA SER A 113 8.39 12.54 -15.33
C SER A 113 7.79 13.63 -16.22
N PHE A 114 6.74 14.35 -15.78
CA PHE A 114 6.20 15.48 -16.55
C PHE A 114 7.23 16.57 -16.86
N SER A 115 8.24 16.73 -16.01
CA SER A 115 9.30 17.72 -16.23
C SER A 115 10.25 17.41 -17.40
N VAL A 116 10.21 16.19 -17.92
CA VAL A 116 11.10 15.72 -18.99
C VAL A 116 10.39 15.35 -20.29
N VAL A 117 9.04 15.42 -20.33
CA VAL A 117 8.20 14.96 -21.47
C VAL A 117 8.61 15.55 -22.82
N PHE A 118 9.03 16.82 -22.86
CA PHE A 118 9.43 17.51 -24.10
C PHE A 118 10.95 17.75 -24.19
N ARG A 119 11.75 17.06 -23.37
CA ARG A 119 13.21 17.18 -23.46
C ARG A 119 13.76 16.25 -24.54
N PRO A 120 14.87 16.61 -25.19
CA PRO A 120 15.55 15.71 -26.11
C PRO A 120 15.92 14.39 -25.46
N ASN A 121 15.82 13.31 -26.23
CA ASN A 121 16.16 11.95 -25.79
C ASN A 121 17.68 11.73 -25.83
N VAL A 122 18.41 12.29 -24.88
CA VAL A 122 19.86 12.30 -24.79
C VAL A 122 20.35 11.92 -23.40
N SER A 123 21.63 11.53 -23.30
CA SER A 123 22.27 11.04 -22.06
C SER A 123 22.13 11.98 -20.87
N VAL A 124 22.11 13.29 -21.10
CA VAL A 124 21.89 14.29 -20.02
C VAL A 124 20.49 14.16 -19.45
N THR A 125 19.47 14.01 -20.29
CA THR A 125 18.08 13.80 -19.86
C THR A 125 17.94 12.49 -19.08
N TRP A 126 18.55 11.41 -19.55
CA TRP A 126 18.54 10.11 -18.84
C TRP A 126 19.19 10.19 -17.46
N SER A 127 20.30 10.91 -17.35
CA SER A 127 20.99 11.13 -16.08
C SER A 127 20.12 11.91 -15.09
N VAL A 128 19.39 12.93 -15.56
CA VAL A 128 18.43 13.68 -14.73
C VAL A 128 17.28 12.77 -14.24
N VAL A 129 16.72 11.95 -15.11
CA VAL A 129 15.66 10.99 -14.76
C VAL A 129 16.15 9.98 -13.72
N LYS A 130 17.30 9.32 -13.99
CA LYS A 130 17.92 8.37 -13.04
C LYS A 130 18.18 9.02 -11.68
N GLY A 131 18.74 10.23 -11.67
CA GLY A 131 19.04 10.95 -10.44
C GLY A 131 17.79 11.31 -9.64
N THR A 132 16.75 11.81 -10.31
CA THR A 132 15.48 12.17 -9.67
C THR A 132 14.80 10.97 -9.04
N ILE A 133 14.66 9.88 -9.79
CA ILE A 133 14.05 8.64 -9.29
C ILE A 133 14.92 8.01 -8.20
N GLY A 134 16.23 7.94 -8.40
CA GLY A 134 17.17 7.38 -7.43
C GLY A 134 17.16 8.11 -6.09
N ASN A 135 17.11 9.44 -6.10
CA ASN A 135 17.03 10.25 -4.89
C ASN A 135 15.68 10.02 -4.15
N PHE A 136 14.59 9.93 -4.88
CA PHE A 136 13.27 9.62 -4.31
C PHE A 136 13.26 8.23 -3.65
N LEU A 137 13.72 7.19 -4.35
CA LEU A 137 13.78 5.83 -3.82
C LEU A 137 14.76 5.72 -2.64
N THR A 138 15.89 6.42 -2.67
CA THR A 138 16.82 6.51 -1.54
C THR A 138 16.15 7.14 -0.31
N SER A 139 15.32 8.15 -0.51
CA SER A 139 14.53 8.74 0.59
C SER A 139 13.56 7.75 1.20
N LEU A 140 12.85 6.97 0.39
CA LEU A 140 11.96 5.90 0.85
C LEU A 140 12.73 4.78 1.58
N TRP A 141 13.88 4.39 1.05
CA TRP A 141 14.75 3.40 1.71
C TRP A 141 15.21 3.86 3.10
N ARG A 142 15.67 5.10 3.23
CA ARG A 142 16.07 5.69 4.52
C ARG A 142 14.93 5.74 5.53
N GLN A 143 13.69 5.85 5.07
CA GLN A 143 12.49 5.82 5.90
C GLN A 143 12.04 4.39 6.24
N GLY A 144 12.73 3.35 5.73
CA GLY A 144 12.42 1.94 5.98
C GLY A 144 11.29 1.38 5.11
N ALA A 145 10.95 2.05 4.00
CA ALA A 145 9.94 1.57 3.06
C ALA A 145 10.44 0.44 2.15
N LEU A 146 11.75 0.39 1.90
CA LEU A 146 12.40 -0.59 1.04
C LEU A 146 13.42 -1.39 1.84
N VAL A 147 13.52 -2.69 1.55
CA VAL A 147 14.44 -3.62 2.20
C VAL A 147 15.76 -3.65 1.44
N GLY A 148 16.87 -3.62 2.15
CA GLY A 148 18.24 -3.68 1.59
C GLY A 148 19.25 -3.10 2.57
N ALA A 149 20.45 -3.67 2.66
CA ALA A 149 21.52 -3.15 3.51
C ALA A 149 22.06 -1.82 2.97
N THR A 150 22.11 -1.70 1.65
CA THR A 150 22.49 -0.48 0.94
C THR A 150 21.38 -0.09 -0.06
N PRO A 151 21.36 1.16 -0.56
CA PRO A 151 20.43 1.55 -1.63
C PRO A 151 20.53 0.65 -2.87
N ALA A 152 21.73 0.18 -3.22
CA ALA A 152 21.95 -0.68 -4.36
C ALA A 152 21.31 -2.09 -4.20
N ASP A 153 21.19 -2.56 -2.97
CA ASP A 153 20.49 -3.82 -2.66
C ASP A 153 18.96 -3.64 -2.64
N ALA A 154 18.49 -2.41 -2.39
CA ALA A 154 17.08 -2.12 -2.20
C ALA A 154 16.35 -1.86 -3.53
N PHE A 155 17.00 -1.21 -4.49
CA PHE A 155 16.40 -0.87 -5.79
C PHE A 155 17.46 -0.63 -6.87
N THR A 156 17.02 -0.74 -8.12
CA THR A 156 17.82 -0.38 -9.31
C THR A 156 17.00 0.53 -10.21
N VAL A 157 17.61 1.60 -10.73
CA VAL A 157 17.00 2.51 -11.70
C VAL A 157 17.75 2.40 -13.02
N LYS A 158 17.04 2.00 -14.08
CA LYS A 158 17.56 1.90 -15.44
C LYS A 158 16.85 2.91 -16.32
N CYS A 159 17.61 3.64 -17.13
CA CYS A 159 17.10 4.56 -18.15
C CYS A 159 18.22 4.90 -19.10
N GLY A 160 18.10 4.57 -20.36
CA GLY A 160 19.08 4.94 -21.37
C GLY A 160 19.27 3.90 -22.46
N LEU A 161 20.13 4.25 -23.42
CA LEU A 161 20.51 3.38 -24.54
C LEU A 161 21.19 2.11 -24.04
N GLY A 162 20.75 0.96 -24.55
CA GLY A 162 21.22 -0.36 -24.14
C GLY A 162 20.69 -0.85 -22.78
N GLU A 163 19.98 -0.01 -22.01
CA GLU A 163 19.31 -0.41 -20.75
C GLU A 163 17.79 -0.53 -20.91
N THR A 164 17.15 0.51 -21.42
CA THR A 164 15.67 0.60 -21.56
C THR A 164 15.25 1.07 -22.94
N MET A 165 16.18 1.44 -23.79
CA MET A 165 15.96 1.95 -25.14
C MET A 165 16.96 1.30 -26.11
N SER A 166 16.51 1.08 -27.35
CA SER A 166 17.31 0.71 -28.52
C SER A 166 17.76 1.96 -29.29
N GLU A 167 18.58 1.78 -30.33
CA GLU A 167 18.97 2.90 -31.23
C GLU A 167 17.76 3.44 -32.00
N ASP A 168 16.79 2.60 -32.33
CA ASP A 168 15.60 3.00 -33.06
C ASP A 168 14.72 3.94 -32.21
N ASP A 169 14.61 3.69 -30.89
CA ASP A 169 13.84 4.54 -29.97
C ASP A 169 14.42 5.97 -29.79
N ILE A 170 15.67 6.20 -30.25
CA ILE A 170 16.30 7.52 -30.16
C ILE A 170 16.00 8.36 -31.41
N ASN A 171 15.72 7.70 -32.54
CA ASN A 171 15.50 8.34 -33.81
C ASN A 171 14.02 8.70 -34.08
N GLU A 172 13.12 8.25 -33.26
CA GLU A 172 11.68 8.61 -33.25
C GLU A 172 11.39 9.84 -32.35
#